data_ca949be2c5227397c4a678a0bf3716da
#
_entry.id   ca949be2c5227397c4a678a0bf3716da
#
_cell.length_a   1.000
_cell.length_b   1.000
_cell.length_c   1.000
_cell.angle_alpha   90.00
_cell.angle_beta   90.00
_cell.angle_gamma   90.00
#
_symmetry.space_group_name_H-M   'P 1'
#
loop_
_entity.id
_entity.type
_entity.pdbx_description
1 polymer ?
#
loop_
_entity_poly.entity_id
_entity_poly.type
_entity_poly.pdbx_seq_one_letter_code
_entity_poly.pdbx_strand_id
1 'polypeptide(L)'
;MQIAVLLYDRFTTLDAVGAYELLARLPGAETVFVAKEAGPVRNDQGSLALVADKTLADVPNPDIVLVPGGPDSREAMNDPEILAWLRTADATSTWTTSVCTGSLILAAAGLLTGRRATSHWLAYEELRALGAEPTGERVVFDGKYVTAAGVSSGIDMALHLIGRIAGDATAQTIQLLTEYDPQPPYDAGSPEKAPAEIVAQWRGTATKDLVEG
;
A
#
# COMPACT_ATOMS: atom_id res chain seq x y z
N MET A 1 13.19 15.04 -3.42
CA MET A 1 11.83 14.50 -3.13
C MET A 1 11.98 13.33 -2.19
N GLN A 2 11.38 13.42 -1.01
CA GLN A 2 11.49 12.39 0.02
C GLN A 2 10.28 11.45 -0.03
N ILE A 3 10.53 10.15 -0.05
CA ILE A 3 9.51 9.10 -0.06
C ILE A 3 9.61 8.34 1.27
N ALA A 4 8.57 8.40 2.08
CA ALA A 4 8.49 7.63 3.32
C ALA A 4 7.67 6.35 3.11
N VAL A 5 8.28 5.20 3.37
CA VAL A 5 7.63 3.90 3.36
C VAL A 5 7.39 3.47 4.81
N LEU A 6 6.12 3.41 5.20
CA LEU A 6 5.74 2.97 6.54
C LEU A 6 6.02 1.47 6.71
N LEU A 7 6.66 1.11 7.82
CA LEU A 7 6.77 -0.27 8.29
C LEU A 7 6.08 -0.40 9.65
N TYR A 8 5.36 -1.48 9.83
CA TYR A 8 4.74 -1.90 11.08
C TYR A 8 4.80 -3.43 11.19
N ASP A 9 4.68 -3.97 12.37
CA ASP A 9 4.83 -5.43 12.54
C ASP A 9 3.84 -6.20 11.66
N ARG A 10 4.33 -7.29 11.04
CA ARG A 10 3.59 -8.18 10.13
C ARG A 10 3.03 -7.50 8.87
N PHE A 11 3.67 -6.45 8.38
CA PHE A 11 3.36 -5.90 7.04
C PHE A 11 3.64 -6.94 5.94
N THR A 12 2.91 -6.88 4.82
CA THR A 12 3.19 -7.73 3.65
C THR A 12 4.38 -7.15 2.86
N THR A 13 5.44 -7.94 2.75
CA THR A 13 6.72 -7.46 2.19
C THR A 13 6.58 -6.84 0.80
N LEU A 14 5.90 -7.52 -0.13
CA LEU A 14 5.82 -7.06 -1.51
C LEU A 14 5.01 -5.75 -1.64
N ASP A 15 4.08 -5.48 -0.72
CA ASP A 15 3.34 -4.20 -0.68
C ASP A 15 4.30 -3.02 -0.51
N ALA A 16 5.32 -3.19 0.33
CA ALA A 16 6.35 -2.18 0.56
C ALA A 16 7.39 -2.18 -0.55
N VAL A 17 8.04 -3.33 -0.80
CA VAL A 17 9.22 -3.37 -1.69
C VAL A 17 8.86 -3.33 -3.17
N GLY A 18 7.68 -3.79 -3.57
CA GLY A 18 7.26 -3.75 -4.97
C GLY A 18 7.12 -2.33 -5.51
N ALA A 19 6.46 -1.46 -4.76
CA ALA A 19 6.36 -0.05 -5.11
C ALA A 19 7.70 0.69 -4.89
N TYR A 20 8.40 0.39 -3.78
CA TYR A 20 9.71 0.95 -3.48
C TYR A 20 10.70 0.74 -4.62
N GLU A 21 10.79 -0.47 -5.18
CA GLU A 21 11.75 -0.85 -6.21
C GLU A 21 11.71 0.08 -7.44
N LEU A 22 10.53 0.60 -7.76
CA LEU A 22 10.34 1.51 -8.88
C LEU A 22 10.43 2.98 -8.44
N LEU A 23 9.77 3.35 -7.35
CA LEU A 23 9.73 4.73 -6.87
C LEU A 23 11.12 5.26 -6.46
N ALA A 24 11.97 4.39 -5.90
CA ALA A 24 13.34 4.74 -5.53
C ALA A 24 14.23 5.10 -6.73
N ARG A 25 13.80 4.78 -7.97
CA ARG A 25 14.50 5.14 -9.22
C ARG A 25 14.05 6.47 -9.80
N LEU A 26 13.08 7.14 -9.20
CA LEU A 26 12.71 8.50 -9.61
C LEU A 26 13.93 9.43 -9.49
N PRO A 27 14.21 10.26 -10.49
CA PRO A 27 15.30 11.23 -10.43
C PRO A 27 15.15 12.16 -9.21
N GLY A 28 16.17 12.20 -8.37
CA GLY A 28 16.18 13.01 -7.15
C GLY A 28 15.29 12.51 -6.01
N ALA A 29 14.84 11.26 -6.06
CA ALA A 29 14.14 10.61 -4.96
C ALA A 29 15.14 10.17 -3.88
N GLU A 30 14.75 10.41 -2.63
CA GLU A 30 15.36 9.84 -1.43
C GLU A 30 14.30 9.03 -0.70
N THR A 31 14.45 7.71 -0.68
CA THR A 31 13.49 6.84 -0.01
C THR A 31 13.99 6.45 1.36
N VAL A 32 13.09 6.52 2.35
CA VAL A 32 13.36 6.17 3.73
C VAL A 32 12.27 5.24 4.25
N PHE A 33 12.67 4.16 4.91
CA PHE A 33 11.77 3.30 5.66
C PHE A 33 11.60 3.85 7.07
N VAL A 34 10.34 4.01 7.48
CA VAL A 34 9.99 4.59 8.78
C VAL A 34 9.11 3.65 9.59
N ALA A 35 9.33 3.60 10.89
CA ALA A 35 8.50 2.87 11.84
C ALA A 35 8.39 3.65 13.15
N LYS A 36 7.62 3.16 14.12
CA LYS A 36 7.54 3.77 15.46
C LYS A 36 8.92 3.81 16.12
N GLU A 37 9.68 2.74 15.96
CA GLU A 37 11.06 2.62 16.41
C GLU A 37 11.96 2.29 15.23
N ALA A 38 13.16 2.87 15.17
CA ALA A 38 14.16 2.50 14.19
C ALA A 38 14.70 1.09 14.48
N GLY A 39 14.92 0.32 13.42
CA GLY A 39 15.41 -1.04 13.54
C GLY A 39 14.67 -2.04 12.65
N PRO A 40 14.90 -3.35 12.85
CA PRO A 40 14.30 -4.39 12.03
C PRO A 40 12.82 -4.57 12.36
N VAL A 41 11.96 -4.49 11.34
CA VAL A 41 10.51 -4.75 11.40
C VAL A 41 10.21 -6.04 10.65
N ARG A 42 9.55 -7.00 11.31
CA ARG A 42 9.23 -8.31 10.74
C ARG A 42 8.03 -8.24 9.81
N ASN A 43 8.11 -9.02 8.73
CA ASN A 43 7.00 -9.21 7.81
C ASN A 43 5.95 -10.20 8.36
N ASP A 44 4.84 -10.34 7.64
CA ASP A 44 3.71 -11.23 7.93
C ASP A 44 4.09 -12.71 8.10
N GLN A 45 5.08 -13.19 7.35
CA GLN A 45 5.57 -14.57 7.44
C GLN A 45 6.61 -14.76 8.57
N GLY A 46 7.08 -13.68 9.20
CA GLY A 46 8.09 -13.71 10.27
C GLY A 46 9.52 -14.06 9.81
N SER A 47 9.71 -14.47 8.56
CA SER A 47 10.99 -14.95 8.04
C SER A 47 11.89 -13.85 7.47
N LEU A 48 11.32 -12.67 7.15
CA LEU A 48 12.04 -11.53 6.60
C LEU A 48 11.83 -10.31 7.50
N ALA A 49 12.85 -9.46 7.59
CA ALA A 49 12.71 -8.14 8.17
C ALA A 49 13.26 -7.07 7.22
N LEU A 50 12.59 -5.93 7.17
CA LEU A 50 13.14 -4.69 6.63
C LEU A 50 13.61 -3.80 7.77
N VAL A 51 14.62 -2.98 7.51
CA VAL A 51 15.14 -2.04 8.52
C VAL A 51 14.50 -0.68 8.32
N ALA A 52 13.82 -0.18 9.34
CA ALA A 52 13.43 1.22 9.42
C ALA A 52 14.63 2.04 9.88
N ASP A 53 15.15 2.90 9.01
CA ASP A 53 16.31 3.75 9.32
C ASP A 53 15.94 4.95 10.18
N LYS A 54 14.66 5.33 10.20
CA LYS A 54 14.10 6.49 10.90
C LYS A 54 12.85 6.13 11.66
N THR A 55 12.59 6.91 12.71
CA THR A 55 11.28 6.87 13.38
C THR A 55 10.26 7.72 12.62
N LEU A 56 8.97 7.54 12.93
CA LEU A 56 7.89 8.37 12.41
C LEU A 56 8.13 9.86 12.72
N ALA A 57 8.63 10.17 13.91
CA ALA A 57 8.92 11.53 14.35
C ALA A 57 10.06 12.20 13.58
N ASP A 58 11.02 11.41 13.06
CA ASP A 58 12.15 11.93 12.28
C ASP A 58 11.74 12.35 10.85
N VAL A 59 10.59 11.87 10.35
CA VAL A 59 10.10 12.11 8.98
C VAL A 59 8.65 12.59 9.00
N PRO A 60 8.39 13.80 9.54
CA PRO A 60 7.01 14.29 9.69
C PRO A 60 6.38 14.80 8.38
N ASN A 61 7.18 15.20 7.40
CA ASN A 61 6.72 15.92 6.20
C ASN A 61 7.33 15.34 4.91
N PRO A 62 7.13 14.05 4.56
CA PRO A 62 7.61 13.51 3.30
C PRO A 62 6.78 14.04 2.12
N ASP A 63 7.38 14.06 0.92
CA ASP A 63 6.68 14.41 -0.30
C ASP A 63 5.71 13.30 -0.75
N ILE A 64 6.09 12.04 -0.52
CA ILE A 64 5.29 10.86 -0.83
C ILE A 64 5.23 9.95 0.41
N VAL A 65 4.02 9.53 0.75
CA VAL A 65 3.77 8.50 1.77
C VAL A 65 3.37 7.20 1.06
N LEU A 66 4.02 6.08 1.39
CA LEU A 66 3.63 4.74 0.96
C LEU A 66 3.26 3.90 2.18
N VAL A 67 2.01 3.44 2.22
CA VAL A 67 1.46 2.60 3.29
C VAL A 67 1.21 1.19 2.75
N PRO A 68 2.01 0.19 3.13
CA PRO A 68 1.77 -1.20 2.78
C PRO A 68 0.60 -1.76 3.60
N GLY A 69 -0.02 -2.83 3.11
CA GLY A 69 -0.95 -3.64 3.87
C GLY A 69 -0.27 -4.80 4.59
N GLY A 70 -1.11 -5.66 5.13
CA GLY A 70 -0.72 -6.88 5.82
C GLY A 70 -1.93 -7.51 6.50
N PRO A 71 -1.84 -8.79 6.91
CA PRO A 71 -2.93 -9.45 7.63
C PRO A 71 -3.28 -8.73 8.93
N ASP A 72 -2.29 -8.15 9.62
CA ASP A 72 -2.48 -7.42 10.88
C ASP A 72 -2.57 -5.90 10.69
N SER A 73 -2.99 -5.44 9.49
CA SER A 73 -3.30 -4.01 9.26
C SER A 73 -4.27 -3.43 10.30
N ARG A 74 -5.07 -4.28 10.95
CA ARG A 74 -5.98 -3.87 12.05
C ARG A 74 -5.25 -3.32 13.27
N GLU A 75 -4.08 -3.85 13.63
CA GLU A 75 -3.28 -3.29 14.72
C GLU A 75 -2.81 -1.87 14.35
N ALA A 76 -2.28 -1.70 13.14
CA ALA A 76 -1.86 -0.40 12.64
C ALA A 76 -3.03 0.61 12.48
N MET A 77 -4.24 0.13 12.12
CA MET A 77 -5.47 0.94 12.06
C MET A 77 -5.91 1.46 13.43
N ASN A 78 -5.51 0.81 14.51
CA ASN A 78 -5.85 1.20 15.89
C ASN A 78 -4.67 1.84 16.63
N ASP A 79 -3.51 1.98 15.99
CA ASP A 79 -2.33 2.59 16.59
C ASP A 79 -2.40 4.14 16.49
N PRO A 80 -2.59 4.85 17.63
CA PRO A 80 -2.77 6.28 17.60
C PRO A 80 -1.54 7.06 17.10
N GLU A 81 -0.34 6.51 17.26
CA GLU A 81 0.90 7.13 16.81
C GLU A 81 1.03 7.05 15.29
N ILE A 82 0.75 5.88 14.68
CA ILE A 82 0.72 5.70 13.23
C ILE A 82 -0.34 6.62 12.61
N LEU A 83 -1.55 6.64 13.16
CA LEU A 83 -2.63 7.46 12.63
C LEU A 83 -2.36 8.96 12.76
N ALA A 84 -1.73 9.40 13.85
CA ALA A 84 -1.34 10.79 14.03
C ALA A 84 -0.25 11.21 13.05
N TRP A 85 0.77 10.33 12.86
CA TRP A 85 1.83 10.57 11.88
C TRP A 85 1.27 10.66 10.47
N LEU A 86 0.39 9.75 10.07
CA LEU A 86 -0.24 9.77 8.73
C LEU A 86 -0.97 11.09 8.46
N ARG A 87 -1.74 11.60 9.44
CA ARG A 87 -2.41 12.90 9.30
C ARG A 87 -1.42 14.05 9.17
N THR A 88 -0.31 14.02 9.91
CA THR A 88 0.74 15.04 9.83
C THR A 88 1.44 15.00 8.48
N ALA A 89 1.88 13.82 8.05
CA ALA A 89 2.55 13.61 6.77
C ALA A 89 1.63 13.99 5.59
N ASP A 90 0.36 13.57 5.65
CA ASP A 90 -0.64 13.89 4.64
C ASP A 90 -0.85 15.40 4.47
N ALA A 91 -0.77 16.20 5.54
CA ALA A 91 -1.00 17.63 5.44
C ALA A 91 -0.04 18.34 4.46
N THR A 92 1.15 17.81 4.26
CA THR A 92 2.20 18.40 3.41
C THR A 92 2.59 17.54 2.21
N SER A 93 2.25 16.26 2.20
CA SER A 93 2.61 15.36 1.09
C SER A 93 1.95 15.76 -0.21
N THR A 94 2.68 15.60 -1.32
CA THR A 94 2.15 15.71 -2.68
C THR A 94 1.33 14.48 -3.04
N TRP A 95 1.74 13.29 -2.55
CA TRP A 95 1.06 12.03 -2.79
C TRP A 95 0.98 11.20 -1.51
N THR A 96 -0.22 10.71 -1.21
CA THR A 96 -0.48 9.75 -0.13
C THR A 96 -0.95 8.46 -0.77
N THR A 97 -0.14 7.41 -0.65
CA THR A 97 -0.35 6.16 -1.40
C THR A 97 -0.47 4.96 -0.49
N SER A 98 -1.17 3.93 -0.96
CA SER A 98 -1.28 2.66 -0.26
C SER A 98 -1.33 1.47 -1.22
N VAL A 99 -0.93 0.32 -0.72
CA VAL A 99 -1.05 -0.97 -1.40
C VAL A 99 -1.85 -1.91 -0.49
N CYS A 100 -2.74 -2.71 -1.09
CA CYS A 100 -3.48 -3.76 -0.39
C CYS A 100 -4.35 -3.17 0.76
N THR A 101 -4.32 -3.79 1.94
CA THR A 101 -5.01 -3.29 3.14
C THR A 101 -4.38 -2.05 3.78
N GLY A 102 -3.29 -1.51 3.23
CA GLY A 102 -2.78 -0.19 3.61
C GLY A 102 -3.78 0.93 3.42
N SER A 103 -4.73 0.78 2.49
CA SER A 103 -5.85 1.72 2.34
C SER A 103 -6.79 1.75 3.55
N LEU A 104 -6.93 0.65 4.29
CA LEU A 104 -7.70 0.62 5.54
C LEU A 104 -7.04 1.50 6.61
N ILE A 105 -5.71 1.48 6.68
CA ILE A 105 -4.95 2.32 7.62
C ILE A 105 -5.14 3.81 7.27
N LEU A 106 -5.08 4.17 5.98
CA LEU A 106 -5.38 5.52 5.52
C LEU A 106 -6.84 5.93 5.83
N ALA A 107 -7.80 5.01 5.64
CA ALA A 107 -9.20 5.26 5.95
C ALA A 107 -9.44 5.44 7.46
N ALA A 108 -8.79 4.63 8.31
CA ALA A 108 -8.82 4.77 9.76
C ALA A 108 -8.21 6.11 10.24
N ALA A 109 -7.22 6.63 9.51
CA ALA A 109 -6.70 7.98 9.74
C ALA A 109 -7.68 9.10 9.31
N GLY A 110 -8.81 8.75 8.65
CA GLY A 110 -9.81 9.69 8.14
C GLY A 110 -9.47 10.28 6.76
N LEU A 111 -8.42 9.81 6.11
CA LEU A 111 -7.87 10.41 4.89
C LEU A 111 -8.64 10.00 3.62
N LEU A 112 -9.41 8.92 3.67
CA LEU A 112 -10.17 8.39 2.53
C LEU A 112 -11.70 8.58 2.66
N THR A 113 -12.18 9.34 3.62
CA THR A 113 -13.62 9.59 3.80
C THR A 113 -14.24 10.28 2.58
N GLY A 114 -15.26 9.64 1.98
CA GLY A 114 -15.96 10.12 0.77
C GLY A 114 -15.09 10.08 -0.49
N ARG A 115 -13.99 9.35 -0.49
CA ARG A 115 -13.08 9.23 -1.65
C ARG A 115 -13.20 7.88 -2.31
N ARG A 116 -13.05 7.88 -3.62
CA ARG A 116 -12.85 6.65 -4.38
C ARG A 116 -11.52 6.01 -3.99
N ALA A 117 -11.54 4.71 -3.70
CA ALA A 117 -10.33 3.98 -3.30
C ALA A 117 -10.44 2.50 -3.69
N THR A 118 -9.31 1.81 -3.69
CA THR A 118 -9.24 0.35 -3.78
C THR A 118 -8.43 -0.23 -2.63
N SER A 119 -8.53 -1.53 -2.44
CA SER A 119 -7.85 -2.31 -1.41
C SER A 119 -7.62 -3.73 -1.89
N HIS A 120 -7.12 -4.60 -1.03
CA HIS A 120 -7.24 -6.04 -1.26
C HIS A 120 -8.73 -6.41 -1.41
N TRP A 121 -9.06 -7.29 -2.36
CA TRP A 121 -10.44 -7.62 -2.72
C TRP A 121 -11.29 -8.17 -1.57
N LEU A 122 -10.67 -8.75 -0.54
CA LEU A 122 -11.35 -9.22 0.69
C LEU A 122 -11.68 -8.08 1.66
N ALA A 123 -11.14 -6.88 1.45
CA ALA A 123 -11.24 -5.76 2.40
C ALA A 123 -12.22 -4.64 1.95
N TYR A 124 -12.94 -4.82 0.84
CA TYR A 124 -13.82 -3.75 0.32
C TYR A 124 -14.96 -3.37 1.26
N GLU A 125 -15.55 -4.33 1.96
CA GLU A 125 -16.62 -4.04 2.92
C GLU A 125 -16.10 -3.26 4.13
N GLU A 126 -14.91 -3.60 4.62
CA GLU A 126 -14.25 -2.88 5.71
C GLU A 126 -13.84 -1.47 5.27
N LEU A 127 -13.30 -1.33 4.05
CA LEU A 127 -12.97 -0.03 3.48
C LEU A 127 -14.21 0.87 3.37
N ARG A 128 -15.35 0.31 2.95
CA ARG A 128 -16.65 1.02 2.90
C ARG A 128 -17.11 1.43 4.29
N ALA A 129 -17.00 0.54 5.27
CA ALA A 129 -17.39 0.82 6.65
C ALA A 129 -16.57 1.97 7.27
N LEU A 130 -15.33 2.16 6.81
CA LEU A 130 -14.46 3.28 7.20
C LEU A 130 -14.73 4.58 6.42
N GLY A 131 -15.78 4.60 5.57
CA GLY A 131 -16.26 5.79 4.87
C GLY A 131 -15.65 6.07 3.51
N ALA A 132 -14.82 5.18 2.95
CA ALA A 132 -14.35 5.28 1.57
C ALA A 132 -15.36 4.68 0.59
N GLU A 133 -15.16 4.94 -0.72
CA GLU A 133 -15.95 4.41 -1.83
C GLU A 133 -15.12 3.38 -2.63
N PRO A 134 -15.19 2.07 -2.31
CA PRO A 134 -14.43 1.05 -3.01
C PRO A 134 -14.88 0.91 -4.47
N THR A 135 -13.92 0.93 -5.41
CA THR A 135 -14.22 0.84 -6.86
C THR A 135 -13.94 -0.52 -7.48
N GLY A 136 -13.12 -1.36 -6.86
CA GLY A 136 -12.66 -2.63 -7.44
C GLY A 136 -11.58 -2.48 -8.53
N GLU A 137 -11.17 -1.26 -8.86
CA GLU A 137 -10.08 -1.01 -9.81
C GLU A 137 -8.72 -1.41 -9.23
N ARG A 138 -7.78 -1.76 -10.10
CA ARG A 138 -6.43 -2.18 -9.68
C ARG A 138 -5.61 -1.03 -9.09
N VAL A 139 -5.75 0.19 -9.64
CA VAL A 139 -5.14 1.42 -9.14
C VAL A 139 -6.16 2.55 -9.25
N VAL A 140 -6.39 3.27 -8.17
CA VAL A 140 -7.33 4.38 -8.10
C VAL A 140 -6.60 5.66 -7.74
N PHE A 141 -6.84 6.70 -8.53
CA PHE A 141 -6.43 8.06 -8.23
C PHE A 141 -7.66 8.89 -7.83
N ASP A 142 -7.59 9.52 -6.67
CA ASP A 142 -8.55 10.51 -6.20
C ASP A 142 -7.81 11.70 -5.57
N GLY A 143 -7.63 12.76 -6.37
CA GLY A 143 -6.77 13.88 -6.01
C GLY A 143 -5.33 13.45 -5.81
N LYS A 144 -4.76 13.69 -4.63
CA LYS A 144 -3.42 13.26 -4.24
C LYS A 144 -3.35 11.83 -3.67
N TYR A 145 -4.50 11.20 -3.46
CA TYR A 145 -4.57 9.85 -2.92
C TYR A 145 -4.49 8.83 -4.05
N VAL A 146 -3.59 7.87 -3.89
CA VAL A 146 -3.40 6.78 -4.86
C VAL A 146 -3.42 5.46 -4.12
N THR A 147 -4.44 4.67 -4.37
CA THR A 147 -4.59 3.36 -3.74
C THR A 147 -4.43 2.26 -4.76
N ALA A 148 -3.71 1.20 -4.40
CA ALA A 148 -3.53 0.01 -5.20
C ALA A 148 -4.24 -1.20 -4.55
N ALA A 149 -4.75 -2.10 -5.37
CA ALA A 149 -5.37 -3.34 -4.96
C ALA A 149 -4.37 -4.29 -4.25
N GLY A 150 -4.60 -5.60 -4.27
CA GLY A 150 -3.76 -6.58 -3.58
C GLY A 150 -2.33 -6.64 -4.10
N VAL A 151 -1.45 -6.78 -3.22
CA VAL A 151 -0.01 -7.08 -3.20
C VAL A 151 0.79 -6.60 -4.42
N SER A 152 0.68 -7.29 -5.57
CA SER A 152 1.46 -6.99 -6.78
C SER A 152 1.04 -5.69 -7.48
N SER A 153 -0.14 -5.15 -7.18
CA SER A 153 -0.65 -3.92 -7.80
C SER A 153 0.14 -2.66 -7.41
N GLY A 154 0.93 -2.74 -6.34
CA GLY A 154 1.85 -1.67 -5.96
C GLY A 154 2.89 -1.35 -7.03
N ILE A 155 3.30 -2.33 -7.83
CA ILE A 155 4.23 -2.14 -8.95
C ILE A 155 3.57 -1.30 -10.05
N ASP A 156 2.33 -1.65 -10.44
CA ASP A 156 1.58 -0.89 -11.45
C ASP A 156 1.28 0.53 -10.95
N MET A 157 0.89 0.67 -9.67
CA MET A 157 0.67 1.99 -9.05
C MET A 157 1.92 2.86 -9.13
N ALA A 158 3.09 2.30 -8.81
CA ALA A 158 4.36 3.03 -8.87
C ALA A 158 4.65 3.53 -10.29
N LEU A 159 4.46 2.71 -11.33
CA LEU A 159 4.64 3.13 -12.72
C LEU A 159 3.68 4.27 -13.12
N HIS A 160 2.40 4.15 -12.75
CA HIS A 160 1.43 5.23 -12.99
C HIS A 160 1.82 6.53 -12.28
N LEU A 161 2.29 6.43 -11.05
CA LEU A 161 2.69 7.58 -10.26
C LEU A 161 3.95 8.23 -10.83
N ILE A 162 4.96 7.44 -11.23
CA ILE A 162 6.17 7.92 -11.91
C ILE A 162 5.82 8.66 -13.20
N GLY A 163 4.90 8.11 -14.00
CA GLY A 163 4.44 8.77 -15.22
C GLY A 163 3.84 10.15 -14.94
N ARG A 164 3.07 10.29 -13.85
CA ARG A 164 2.49 11.59 -13.43
C ARG A 164 3.52 12.57 -12.89
N ILE A 165 4.55 12.09 -12.21
CA ILE A 165 5.58 12.94 -11.57
C ILE A 165 6.66 13.35 -12.57
N ALA A 166 7.17 12.40 -13.35
CA ALA A 166 8.38 12.56 -14.17
C ALA A 166 8.14 12.30 -15.69
N GLY A 167 6.90 12.04 -16.07
CA GLY A 167 6.51 11.79 -17.45
C GLY A 167 6.65 10.33 -17.91
N ASP A 168 5.91 9.98 -18.95
CA ASP A 168 5.79 8.60 -19.45
C ASP A 168 7.13 8.01 -19.89
N ALA A 169 8.03 8.80 -20.48
CA ALA A 169 9.35 8.32 -20.89
C ALA A 169 10.18 7.83 -19.70
N THR A 170 10.10 8.51 -18.55
CA THR A 170 10.75 8.07 -17.32
C THR A 170 10.15 6.79 -16.79
N ALA A 171 8.81 6.70 -16.78
CA ALA A 171 8.11 5.49 -16.34
C ALA A 171 8.48 4.28 -17.22
N GLN A 172 8.46 4.43 -18.54
CA GLN A 172 8.85 3.39 -19.51
C GLN A 172 10.32 2.98 -19.34
N THR A 173 11.21 3.93 -19.09
CA THR A 173 12.63 3.63 -18.82
C THR A 173 12.77 2.78 -17.56
N ILE A 174 12.09 3.14 -16.47
CA ILE A 174 12.15 2.40 -15.21
C ILE A 174 11.51 1.01 -15.38
N GLN A 175 10.38 0.92 -16.10
CA GLN A 175 9.74 -0.36 -16.40
C GLN A 175 10.69 -1.29 -17.17
N LEU A 176 11.40 -0.77 -18.19
CA LEU A 176 12.37 -1.56 -18.96
C LEU A 176 13.57 -1.99 -18.11
N LEU A 177 14.10 -1.09 -17.27
CA LEU A 177 15.25 -1.40 -16.39
C LEU A 177 14.92 -2.48 -15.35
N THR A 178 13.66 -2.57 -14.93
CA THR A 178 13.19 -3.60 -13.99
C THR A 178 12.65 -4.84 -14.69
N GLU A 179 12.66 -4.86 -16.04
CA GLU A 179 12.07 -5.93 -16.87
C GLU A 179 10.65 -6.31 -16.41
N TYR A 180 9.86 -5.29 -15.97
CA TYR A 180 8.49 -5.56 -15.55
C TYR A 180 7.59 -5.82 -16.77
N ASP A 181 7.62 -7.07 -17.21
CA ASP A 181 6.82 -7.64 -18.32
C ASP A 181 6.14 -8.95 -17.84
N PRO A 182 5.13 -8.86 -16.94
CA PRO A 182 4.59 -10.02 -16.24
C PRO A 182 3.89 -11.01 -17.19
N GLN A 183 4.29 -12.28 -17.11
CA GLN A 183 3.73 -13.38 -17.88
C GLN A 183 3.35 -14.53 -16.92
N PRO A 184 2.33 -14.36 -16.08
CA PRO A 184 1.94 -15.37 -15.12
C PRO A 184 1.40 -16.62 -15.84
N PRO A 185 1.73 -17.83 -15.34
CA PRO A 185 1.28 -19.07 -15.99
C PRO A 185 -0.20 -19.37 -15.76
N TYR A 186 -0.86 -18.64 -14.87
CA TYR A 186 -2.28 -18.78 -14.55
C TYR A 186 -2.99 -17.45 -14.70
N ASP A 187 -4.26 -17.48 -15.15
CA ASP A 187 -5.15 -16.30 -15.20
C ASP A 187 -6.15 -16.33 -14.05
N ALA A 188 -5.63 -16.27 -12.82
CA ALA A 188 -6.41 -16.32 -11.57
C ALA A 188 -6.05 -15.17 -10.61
N GLY A 189 -5.53 -14.07 -11.15
CA GLY A 189 -5.03 -12.95 -10.37
C GLY A 189 -6.09 -11.97 -9.86
N SER A 190 -7.38 -12.23 -10.12
CA SER A 190 -8.50 -11.45 -9.57
C SER A 190 -9.71 -12.35 -9.30
N PRO A 191 -10.66 -11.92 -8.42
CA PRO A 191 -11.87 -12.71 -8.15
C PRO A 191 -12.72 -13.01 -9.38
N GLU A 192 -12.69 -12.13 -10.40
CA GLU A 192 -13.45 -12.28 -11.64
C GLU A 192 -12.86 -13.35 -12.57
N LYS A 193 -11.55 -13.60 -12.44
CA LYS A 193 -10.78 -14.53 -13.28
C LYS A 193 -10.54 -15.87 -12.60
N ALA A 194 -10.42 -15.87 -11.27
CA ALA A 194 -10.12 -17.07 -10.51
C ALA A 194 -11.31 -18.05 -10.51
N PRO A 195 -11.06 -19.38 -10.41
CA PRO A 195 -12.12 -20.36 -10.21
C PRO A 195 -13.01 -20.03 -9.01
N ALA A 196 -14.32 -20.15 -9.19
CA ALA A 196 -15.31 -19.71 -8.20
C ALA A 196 -15.15 -20.42 -6.84
N GLU A 197 -14.73 -21.68 -6.85
CA GLU A 197 -14.48 -22.46 -5.63
C GLU A 197 -13.31 -21.91 -4.82
N ILE A 198 -12.24 -21.41 -5.49
CA ILE A 198 -11.11 -20.79 -4.83
C ILE A 198 -11.53 -19.46 -4.19
N VAL A 199 -12.30 -18.65 -4.94
CA VAL A 199 -12.84 -17.38 -4.42
C VAL A 199 -13.73 -17.61 -3.20
N ALA A 200 -14.64 -18.60 -3.26
CA ALA A 200 -15.55 -18.94 -2.18
C ALA A 200 -14.79 -19.41 -0.93
N GLN A 201 -13.75 -20.22 -1.10
CA GLN A 201 -12.91 -20.70 0.00
C GLN A 201 -12.29 -19.52 0.77
N TRP A 202 -11.68 -18.56 0.07
CA TRP A 202 -11.03 -17.41 0.71
C TRP A 202 -12.01 -16.44 1.35
N ARG A 203 -13.19 -16.22 0.75
CA ARG A 203 -14.25 -15.43 1.37
C ARG A 203 -14.76 -16.08 2.65
N GLY A 204 -14.88 -17.41 2.68
CA GLY A 204 -15.29 -18.15 3.87
C GLY A 204 -14.26 -18.10 5.01
N THR A 205 -12.97 -18.05 4.71
CA THR A 205 -11.91 -17.89 5.71
C THR A 205 -11.93 -16.47 6.30
N ALA A 206 -11.99 -15.45 5.45
CA ALA A 206 -12.07 -14.05 5.90
C ALA A 206 -13.28 -13.79 6.81
N THR A 207 -14.41 -14.48 6.57
CA THR A 207 -15.60 -14.36 7.42
C THR A 207 -15.41 -15.02 8.79
N LYS A 208 -14.63 -16.10 8.89
CA LYS A 208 -14.34 -16.76 10.18
C LYS A 208 -13.42 -15.91 11.05
N ASP A 209 -12.36 -15.33 10.47
CA ASP A 209 -11.44 -14.47 11.20
C ASP A 209 -12.13 -13.19 11.73
N LEU A 210 -13.26 -12.78 11.11
CA LEU A 210 -14.10 -11.67 11.57
C LEU A 210 -15.01 -12.04 12.75
N VAL A 211 -15.30 -13.32 12.96
CA VAL A 211 -16.25 -13.80 14.01
C VAL A 211 -15.51 -14.30 15.24
N GLU A 212 -14.25 -14.71 15.11
CA GLU A 212 -13.43 -15.29 16.18
C GLU A 212 -12.43 -14.30 16.80
N GLY A 213 -12.32 -13.06 16.32
CA GLY A 213 -11.51 -11.94 16.86
C GLY A 213 -12.39 -10.86 17.48
#